data_c35b908f3352f3ac18d7339700014d45
#
_entry.id   c35b908f3352f3ac18d7339700014d45
#
_cell.length_a   1.000
_cell.length_b   1.000
_cell.length_c   1.000
_cell.angle_alpha   90.00
_cell.angle_beta   90.00
_cell.angle_gamma   90.00
#
_symmetry.space_group_name_H-M   'P 1'
#
loop_
_entity.id
_entity.type
_entity.pdbx_description
1 polymer ?
#
loop_
_entity_poly.entity_id
_entity_poly.type
_entity_poly.pdbx_seq_one_letter_code
_entity_poly.pdbx_strand_id
1 'polypeptide(L)'
;MPILLPQNHARIDELLMMLRNAVERFPVLHLSPVDRIVDSRDEYVLNRLASGRYALKPNITRQGILFRGDSHYHEVFRTRYGQKEIIGHGPEVREKIIPVNVRRSDFEIAIESFPLYKMLKNGIVLPNGKKLVMENPFGLAYAYDQPTPFVGLTSDLDVAAFYAVTEYDAESGKYTPVTTGMGVIYAFELRMPFSMTIGLSSLGRLIFPRTLQQKTFLLNINPEYDFNQMAVVNGFVFNHDAALSRAIYDRFDGGEKLAPKEDFLLKKIQKFPKNAVSEQGFMRNLSENKGDSRMENESILSRAGVRIVGNLNPAFTYDELKGVYSNIASYWQSMIDGVYVGGNHGADIKIFLMNLPWNPDYSQYFDLNRYFDAR
;
A
#
# COMPACT_ATOMS: atom_id res chain seq x y z
N MET A 1 -28.19 -8.97 -0.35
CA MET A 1 -27.80 -8.96 -1.76
C MET A 1 -27.11 -7.65 -2.03
N PRO A 2 -25.84 -7.63 -2.41
CA PRO A 2 -25.24 -6.45 -2.95
C PRO A 2 -25.85 -6.24 -4.33
N ILE A 3 -26.56 -5.16 -4.49
CA ILE A 3 -27.17 -4.83 -5.76
C ILE A 3 -26.13 -4.01 -6.52
N LEU A 4 -25.23 -4.71 -7.21
CA LEU A 4 -24.59 -4.14 -8.38
C LEU A 4 -25.65 -4.06 -9.47
N LEU A 5 -26.59 -3.13 -9.28
CA LEU A 5 -27.36 -2.68 -10.41
C LEU A 5 -26.45 -1.74 -11.19
N PRO A 6 -26.18 -2.00 -12.46
CA PRO A 6 -25.76 -0.96 -13.37
C PRO A 6 -26.92 0.04 -13.44
N GLN A 7 -27.03 0.89 -12.41
CA GLN A 7 -27.97 1.99 -12.42
C GLN A 7 -27.47 2.95 -13.47
N ASN A 8 -28.21 3.02 -14.54
CA ASN A 8 -28.22 4.05 -15.57
C ASN A 8 -27.09 5.09 -15.41
N HIS A 9 -25.93 4.78 -15.96
CA HIS A 9 -24.92 5.63 -16.54
C HIS A 9 -24.87 7.08 -16.03
N ALA A 10 -24.76 7.25 -14.71
CA ALA A 10 -24.47 8.57 -14.17
C ALA A 10 -23.13 9.05 -14.73
N ARG A 11 -23.01 10.33 -14.98
CA ARG A 11 -21.72 10.94 -15.27
C ARG A 11 -20.87 10.86 -14.01
N ILE A 12 -19.55 10.76 -14.18
CA ILE A 12 -18.66 10.61 -13.02
C ILE A 12 -18.74 11.80 -12.06
N ASP A 13 -18.94 13.02 -12.54
CA ASP A 13 -19.06 14.22 -11.71
C ASP A 13 -20.33 14.18 -10.82
N GLU A 14 -21.46 13.70 -11.35
CA GLU A 14 -22.70 13.49 -10.59
C GLU A 14 -22.52 12.39 -9.54
N LEU A 15 -21.87 11.29 -9.93
CA LEU A 15 -21.54 10.20 -9.02
C LEU A 15 -20.64 10.66 -7.87
N LEU A 16 -19.58 11.44 -8.15
CA LEU A 16 -18.71 11.99 -7.12
C LEU A 16 -19.44 12.92 -6.16
N MET A 17 -20.35 13.74 -6.66
CA MET A 17 -21.19 14.61 -5.80
C MET A 17 -22.09 13.76 -4.90
N MET A 18 -22.74 12.73 -5.43
CA MET A 18 -23.58 11.81 -4.67
C MET A 18 -22.77 11.10 -3.57
N LEU A 19 -21.59 10.59 -3.89
CA LEU A 19 -20.74 9.89 -2.92
C LEU A 19 -20.19 10.82 -1.84
N ARG A 20 -19.82 12.07 -2.15
CA ARG A 20 -19.43 13.07 -1.14
C ARG A 20 -20.56 13.34 -0.16
N ASN A 21 -21.76 13.56 -0.66
CA ASN A 21 -22.96 13.75 0.19
C ASN A 21 -23.26 12.52 1.05
N ALA A 22 -23.02 11.30 0.54
CA ALA A 22 -23.19 10.08 1.31
C ALA A 22 -22.17 9.98 2.45
N VAL A 23 -20.90 10.32 2.21
CA VAL A 23 -19.86 10.34 3.25
C VAL A 23 -20.20 11.32 4.37
N GLU A 24 -20.65 12.53 4.04
CA GLU A 24 -21.02 13.56 5.02
C GLU A 24 -22.19 13.12 5.91
N ARG A 25 -23.09 12.31 5.37
CA ARG A 25 -24.28 11.80 6.10
C ARG A 25 -24.04 10.49 6.84
N PHE A 26 -22.89 9.85 6.60
CA PHE A 26 -22.60 8.56 7.22
C PHE A 26 -22.41 8.74 8.73
N PRO A 27 -23.15 7.98 9.57
CA PRO A 27 -23.09 8.18 11.01
C PRO A 27 -21.70 7.84 11.54
N VAL A 28 -21.09 8.84 12.18
CA VAL A 28 -19.82 8.64 12.90
C VAL A 28 -20.11 7.80 14.14
N LEU A 29 -19.52 6.62 14.21
CA LEU A 29 -19.63 5.77 15.40
C LEU A 29 -18.77 6.36 16.53
N HIS A 30 -19.41 6.89 17.56
CA HIS A 30 -18.72 7.33 18.78
C HIS A 30 -18.31 6.11 19.62
N LEU A 31 -17.14 5.54 19.32
CA LEU A 31 -16.53 4.58 20.21
C LEU A 31 -15.72 5.31 21.30
N SER A 32 -15.74 4.76 22.52
CA SER A 32 -14.98 5.31 23.64
C SER A 32 -13.51 5.51 23.28
N PRO A 33 -12.86 6.58 23.75
CA PRO A 33 -11.49 6.88 23.44
C PRO A 33 -10.57 5.80 23.96
N VAL A 34 -10.22 4.86 23.09
CA VAL A 34 -9.01 4.05 23.28
C VAL A 34 -7.83 4.97 22.93
N ASP A 35 -6.69 4.78 23.57
CA ASP A 35 -5.44 5.53 23.30
C ASP A 35 -5.31 5.91 21.81
N ARG A 36 -5.62 7.14 21.49
CA ARG A 36 -5.65 7.61 20.08
C ARG A 36 -4.32 8.20 19.70
N ILE A 37 -3.61 7.56 18.80
CA ILE A 37 -2.76 8.28 17.87
C ILE A 37 -3.65 8.64 16.71
N VAL A 38 -3.78 9.92 16.47
CA VAL A 38 -4.66 10.46 15.46
C VAL A 38 -3.80 11.30 14.55
N ASP A 39 -3.91 11.11 13.25
CA ASP A 39 -3.41 12.11 12.34
C ASP A 39 -4.29 13.36 12.41
N SER A 40 -3.89 14.45 11.74
CA SER A 40 -4.63 15.72 11.72
C SER A 40 -6.08 15.60 11.21
N ARG A 41 -6.43 14.43 10.65
CA ARG A 41 -7.73 14.13 10.05
C ARG A 41 -8.48 13.03 10.80
N ASP A 42 -7.96 12.55 11.92
CA ASP A 42 -8.53 11.41 12.65
C ASP A 42 -8.60 10.11 11.80
N GLU A 43 -7.72 9.94 10.82
CA GLU A 43 -7.78 8.80 9.88
C GLU A 43 -7.29 7.48 10.50
N TYR A 44 -6.45 7.53 11.55
CA TYR A 44 -5.84 6.36 12.16
C TYR A 44 -6.02 6.32 13.67
N VAL A 45 -6.07 5.12 14.21
CA VAL A 45 -6.05 4.84 15.65
C VAL A 45 -4.93 3.87 16.00
N LEU A 46 -4.42 3.97 17.21
CA LEU A 46 -3.42 3.06 17.74
C LEU A 46 -4.08 1.74 18.17
N ASN A 47 -3.66 0.64 17.59
CA ASN A 47 -4.14 -0.69 17.92
C ASN A 47 -3.03 -1.55 18.53
N ARG A 48 -3.30 -2.19 19.67
CA ARG A 48 -2.36 -3.09 20.31
C ARG A 48 -2.32 -4.44 19.57
N LEU A 49 -1.13 -4.85 19.17
CA LEU A 49 -0.86 -6.15 18.57
C LEU A 49 -0.68 -7.23 19.64
N ALA A 50 -0.82 -8.50 19.27
CA ALA A 50 -0.57 -9.63 20.16
C ALA A 50 0.86 -9.64 20.75
N SER A 51 1.82 -9.06 20.03
CA SER A 51 3.19 -8.87 20.50
C SER A 51 3.37 -7.81 21.59
N GLY A 52 2.29 -7.13 22.02
CA GLY A 52 2.35 -5.99 22.95
C GLY A 52 2.79 -4.68 22.30
N ARG A 53 3.22 -4.72 21.02
CA ARG A 53 3.51 -3.53 20.21
C ARG A 53 2.22 -2.90 19.73
N TYR A 54 2.31 -1.71 19.16
CA TYR A 54 1.17 -0.96 18.62
C TYR A 54 1.36 -0.73 17.13
N ALA A 55 0.25 -0.76 16.38
CA ALA A 55 0.23 -0.40 14.96
C ALA A 55 -0.90 0.58 14.68
N LEU A 56 -0.74 1.39 13.65
CA LEU A 56 -1.81 2.25 13.14
C LEU A 56 -2.85 1.40 12.41
N LYS A 57 -4.11 1.59 12.77
CA LYS A 57 -5.27 0.99 12.10
C LYS A 57 -6.18 2.09 11.59
N PRO A 58 -6.98 1.85 10.56
CA PRO A 58 -7.99 2.80 10.12
C PRO A 58 -8.91 3.21 11.26
N ASN A 59 -9.20 4.49 11.37
CA ASN A 59 -10.18 4.98 12.33
C ASN A 59 -11.60 4.82 11.77
N ILE A 60 -12.16 3.64 11.94
CA ILE A 60 -13.52 3.31 11.46
C ILE A 60 -14.62 4.18 12.06
N THR A 61 -14.33 4.96 13.11
CA THR A 61 -15.32 5.87 13.70
C THR A 61 -15.47 7.17 12.91
N ARG A 62 -14.47 7.51 12.10
CA ARG A 62 -14.44 8.71 11.26
C ARG A 62 -14.55 8.41 9.77
N GLN A 63 -14.10 7.23 9.37
CA GLN A 63 -14.11 6.78 7.99
C GLN A 63 -15.10 5.64 7.83
N GLY A 64 -16.37 5.99 7.67
CA GLY A 64 -17.42 5.00 7.45
C GLY A 64 -17.34 4.32 6.07
N ILE A 65 -16.67 4.95 5.10
CA ILE A 65 -16.59 4.48 3.71
C ILE A 65 -15.15 4.62 3.21
N LEU A 66 -14.64 3.56 2.60
CA LEU A 66 -13.42 3.57 1.79
C LEU A 66 -13.79 3.37 0.32
N PHE A 67 -12.95 3.85 -0.58
CA PHE A 67 -13.22 3.84 -2.01
C PHE A 67 -12.17 3.06 -2.79
N ARG A 68 -12.57 2.58 -3.95
CA ARG A 68 -11.68 2.07 -4.98
C ARG A 68 -12.19 2.51 -6.34
N GLY A 69 -11.32 3.03 -7.18
CA GLY A 69 -11.59 3.26 -8.60
C GLY A 69 -10.97 2.19 -9.47
N ASP A 70 -11.70 1.79 -10.51
CA ASP A 70 -11.16 0.96 -11.58
C ASP A 70 -11.65 1.50 -12.92
N SER A 71 -10.74 1.64 -13.87
CA SER A 71 -11.04 2.25 -15.18
C SER A 71 -11.90 1.36 -16.07
N HIS A 72 -12.03 0.09 -15.69
CA HIS A 72 -12.89 -0.87 -16.38
C HIS A 72 -13.77 -1.61 -15.37
N TYR A 73 -15.04 -1.72 -15.70
CA TYR A 73 -15.94 -2.59 -14.95
C TYR A 73 -15.67 -4.04 -15.31
N HIS A 74 -15.47 -4.87 -14.28
CA HIS A 74 -15.32 -6.31 -14.40
C HIS A 74 -16.50 -7.02 -13.70
N GLU A 75 -17.14 -7.95 -14.36
CA GLU A 75 -18.23 -8.75 -13.75
C GLU A 75 -17.74 -9.52 -12.53
N VAL A 76 -16.49 -9.99 -12.55
CA VAL A 76 -15.83 -10.67 -11.46
C VAL A 76 -14.54 -9.92 -11.12
N PHE A 77 -14.43 -9.43 -9.88
CA PHE A 77 -13.25 -8.74 -9.41
C PHE A 77 -12.52 -9.57 -8.35
N ARG A 78 -11.30 -9.99 -8.66
CA ARG A 78 -10.43 -10.75 -7.75
C ARG A 78 -9.13 -10.01 -7.46
N THR A 79 -8.49 -10.37 -6.34
CA THR A 79 -7.11 -9.93 -6.03
C THR A 79 -6.15 -10.36 -7.14
N ARG A 80 -4.94 -9.77 -7.16
CA ARG A 80 -3.90 -10.19 -8.13
C ARG A 80 -3.50 -11.67 -7.98
N TYR A 81 -3.60 -12.23 -6.77
CA TYR A 81 -3.42 -13.67 -6.56
C TYR A 81 -4.56 -14.46 -7.24
N GLY A 82 -5.81 -14.04 -7.08
CA GLY A 82 -6.94 -14.67 -7.74
C GLY A 82 -6.87 -14.57 -9.26
N GLN A 83 -6.47 -13.42 -9.80
CA GLN A 83 -6.26 -13.24 -11.25
C GLN A 83 -5.14 -14.13 -11.80
N LYS A 84 -4.10 -14.43 -11.00
CA LYS A 84 -3.01 -15.35 -11.34
C LYS A 84 -3.32 -16.80 -10.99
N GLU A 85 -4.53 -17.08 -10.54
CA GLU A 85 -4.96 -18.41 -10.08
C GLU A 85 -4.03 -19.01 -9.00
N ILE A 86 -3.50 -18.15 -8.13
CA ILE A 86 -2.79 -18.55 -6.91
C ILE A 86 -3.84 -18.80 -5.84
N ILE A 87 -4.53 -19.93 -5.96
CA ILE A 87 -5.73 -20.27 -5.21
C ILE A 87 -5.59 -21.66 -4.60
N GLY A 88 -5.84 -21.78 -3.29
CA GLY A 88 -5.78 -23.07 -2.59
C GLY A 88 -4.37 -23.57 -2.32
N HIS A 89 -4.21 -24.88 -2.32
CA HIS A 89 -2.97 -25.57 -2.00
C HIS A 89 -2.73 -26.70 -3.02
N GLY A 90 -1.48 -26.95 -3.37
CA GLY A 90 -1.11 -28.05 -4.25
C GLY A 90 0.08 -27.73 -5.15
N PRO A 91 0.55 -28.71 -5.93
CA PRO A 91 1.73 -28.55 -6.80
C PRO A 91 1.58 -27.43 -7.82
N GLU A 92 0.40 -27.31 -8.44
CA GLU A 92 0.11 -26.28 -9.46
C GLU A 92 0.15 -24.85 -8.87
N VAL A 93 -0.35 -24.69 -7.64
CA VAL A 93 -0.29 -23.42 -6.92
C VAL A 93 1.15 -23.10 -6.54
N ARG A 94 1.94 -24.10 -6.13
CA ARG A 94 3.36 -23.92 -5.83
C ARG A 94 4.14 -23.42 -7.05
N GLU A 95 3.86 -23.93 -8.23
CA GLU A 95 4.51 -23.48 -9.47
C GLU A 95 4.23 -21.98 -9.77
N LYS A 96 3.05 -21.49 -9.41
CA LYS A 96 2.67 -20.08 -9.61
C LYS A 96 3.18 -19.16 -8.47
N ILE A 97 3.15 -19.64 -7.21
CA ILE A 97 3.44 -18.80 -6.05
C ILE A 97 4.94 -18.67 -5.76
N ILE A 98 5.74 -19.71 -6.01
CA ILE A 98 7.18 -19.66 -5.71
C ILE A 98 7.90 -18.54 -6.46
N PRO A 99 7.74 -18.36 -7.79
CA PRO A 99 8.34 -17.22 -8.48
C PRO A 99 7.90 -15.85 -7.94
N VAL A 100 6.64 -15.74 -7.50
CA VAL A 100 6.10 -14.52 -6.90
C VAL A 100 6.74 -14.27 -5.53
N ASN A 101 6.83 -15.30 -4.69
CA ASN A 101 7.38 -15.17 -3.34
C ASN A 101 8.88 -14.83 -3.35
N VAL A 102 9.67 -15.47 -4.24
CA VAL A 102 11.10 -15.17 -4.34
C VAL A 102 11.34 -13.73 -4.82
N ARG A 103 10.56 -13.25 -5.80
CA ARG A 103 10.62 -11.84 -6.22
C ARG A 103 10.20 -10.88 -5.11
N ARG A 104 9.21 -11.27 -4.32
CA ARG A 104 8.81 -10.50 -3.13
C ARG A 104 9.94 -10.46 -2.10
N SER A 105 10.68 -11.56 -1.91
CA SER A 105 11.86 -11.57 -1.03
C SER A 105 12.94 -10.57 -1.49
N ASP A 106 13.19 -10.44 -2.79
CA ASP A 106 14.07 -9.40 -3.33
C ASP A 106 13.55 -7.98 -3.02
N PHE A 107 12.25 -7.76 -3.20
CA PHE A 107 11.61 -6.50 -2.84
C PHE A 107 11.74 -6.21 -1.33
N GLU A 108 11.51 -7.20 -0.48
CA GLU A 108 11.63 -7.05 0.98
C GLU A 108 13.08 -6.76 1.40
N ILE A 109 14.08 -7.40 0.77
CA ILE A 109 15.49 -7.08 1.00
C ILE A 109 15.77 -5.62 0.64
N ALA A 110 15.22 -5.14 -0.49
CA ALA A 110 15.39 -3.74 -0.88
C ALA A 110 14.85 -2.78 0.18
N ILE A 111 13.60 -2.94 0.60
CA ILE A 111 12.98 -2.04 1.59
C ILE A 111 13.65 -2.15 2.97
N GLU A 112 14.05 -3.36 3.39
CA GLU A 112 14.72 -3.57 4.68
C GLU A 112 16.15 -3.07 4.71
N SER A 113 16.81 -2.95 3.56
CA SER A 113 18.11 -2.31 3.47
C SER A 113 18.05 -0.79 3.68
N PHE A 114 16.84 -0.21 3.62
CA PHE A 114 16.62 1.20 3.85
C PHE A 114 16.56 1.48 5.36
N PRO A 115 17.52 2.24 5.94
CA PRO A 115 17.68 2.36 7.39
C PRO A 115 16.43 2.86 8.12
N LEU A 116 15.72 3.84 7.55
CA LEU A 116 14.49 4.35 8.15
C LEU A 116 13.38 3.31 8.18
N TYR A 117 13.23 2.50 7.12
CA TYR A 117 12.26 1.42 7.11
C TYR A 117 12.58 0.38 8.19
N LYS A 118 13.86 0.02 8.32
CA LYS A 118 14.32 -0.89 9.38
C LYS A 118 14.00 -0.36 10.78
N MET A 119 14.15 0.94 10.99
CA MET A 119 13.78 1.59 12.25
C MET A 119 12.26 1.51 12.49
N LEU A 120 11.44 1.82 11.50
CA LEU A 120 9.97 1.72 11.59
C LEU A 120 9.52 0.27 11.82
N LYS A 121 10.18 -0.70 11.20
CA LYS A 121 9.95 -2.13 11.41
C LYS A 121 10.31 -2.57 12.83
N ASN A 122 11.44 -2.15 13.37
CA ASN A 122 11.87 -2.46 14.73
C ASN A 122 10.98 -1.79 15.79
N GLY A 123 10.31 -0.74 15.41
CA GLY A 123 9.37 0.04 16.22
C GLY A 123 10.01 1.21 16.95
N ILE A 124 9.26 2.30 16.97
CA ILE A 124 9.60 3.55 17.61
C ILE A 124 9.04 3.53 19.03
N VAL A 125 9.87 3.80 20.02
CA VAL A 125 9.42 3.95 21.42
C VAL A 125 8.82 5.35 21.58
N LEU A 126 7.53 5.40 21.90
CA LEU A 126 6.82 6.65 22.16
C LEU A 126 7.14 7.18 23.58
N PRO A 127 6.90 8.49 23.85
CA PRO A 127 7.15 9.08 25.18
C PRO A 127 6.45 8.34 26.34
N ASN A 128 5.30 7.73 26.07
CA ASN A 128 4.56 6.94 27.04
C ASN A 128 5.07 5.48 27.19
N GLY A 129 6.22 5.15 26.60
CA GLY A 129 6.84 3.83 26.63
C GLY A 129 6.22 2.81 25.66
N LYS A 130 5.15 3.15 24.94
CA LYS A 130 4.55 2.26 23.93
C LYS A 130 5.45 2.16 22.70
N LYS A 131 5.57 0.98 22.13
CA LYS A 131 6.37 0.73 20.92
C LYS A 131 5.50 0.70 19.69
N LEU A 132 5.58 1.76 18.87
CA LEU A 132 4.87 1.89 17.61
C LEU A 132 5.63 1.22 16.48
N VAL A 133 4.97 0.29 15.79
CA VAL A 133 5.45 -0.35 14.58
C VAL A 133 4.74 0.25 13.39
N MET A 134 5.49 0.70 12.41
CA MET A 134 4.97 1.27 11.16
C MET A 134 5.56 0.50 9.98
N GLU A 135 5.20 -0.78 9.89
CA GLU A 135 5.63 -1.64 8.79
C GLU A 135 4.43 -2.33 8.15
N ASN A 136 4.50 -2.49 6.86
CA ASN A 136 3.65 -3.38 6.11
C ASN A 136 4.35 -3.76 4.80
N PRO A 137 5.28 -4.74 4.80
CA PRO A 137 6.05 -5.11 3.60
C PRO A 137 5.13 -5.64 2.50
N PHE A 138 4.09 -6.40 2.85
CA PHE A 138 3.09 -6.86 1.89
C PHE A 138 2.28 -5.71 1.31
N GLY A 139 1.93 -4.72 2.13
CA GLY A 139 1.23 -3.54 1.68
C GLY A 139 2.08 -2.68 0.77
N LEU A 140 3.37 -2.53 1.09
CA LEU A 140 4.31 -1.87 0.19
C LEU A 140 4.41 -2.62 -1.14
N ALA A 141 4.52 -3.95 -1.10
CA ALA A 141 4.52 -4.77 -2.32
C ALA A 141 3.29 -4.49 -3.19
N TYR A 142 2.09 -4.35 -2.57
CA TYR A 142 0.88 -3.94 -3.28
C TYR A 142 1.02 -2.56 -3.94
N ALA A 143 1.49 -1.55 -3.20
CA ALA A 143 1.65 -0.18 -3.70
C ALA A 143 2.66 -0.07 -4.86
N TYR A 144 3.57 -1.03 -4.96
CA TYR A 144 4.58 -1.12 -6.02
C TYR A 144 4.28 -2.25 -7.03
N ASP A 145 3.00 -2.53 -7.23
CA ASP A 145 2.50 -3.43 -8.28
C ASP A 145 2.96 -4.88 -8.20
N GLN A 146 3.48 -5.32 -7.05
CA GLN A 146 3.75 -6.72 -6.82
C GLN A 146 2.45 -7.52 -6.59
N PRO A 147 2.38 -8.79 -7.04
CA PRO A 147 1.22 -9.63 -6.76
C PRO A 147 1.04 -9.87 -5.26
N THR A 148 -0.18 -9.63 -4.78
CA THR A 148 -0.55 -9.80 -3.36
C THR A 148 -2.02 -10.28 -3.25
N PRO A 149 -2.42 -10.83 -2.11
CA PRO A 149 -3.81 -11.19 -1.84
C PRO A 149 -4.68 -9.99 -1.42
N PHE A 150 -4.22 -8.76 -1.65
CA PHE A 150 -4.95 -7.57 -1.21
C PHE A 150 -5.78 -6.93 -2.30
N VAL A 151 -6.88 -6.32 -1.86
CA VAL A 151 -7.58 -5.26 -2.60
C VAL A 151 -7.21 -3.93 -1.94
N GLY A 152 -6.71 -2.99 -2.74
CA GLY A 152 -6.41 -1.63 -2.29
C GLY A 152 -7.66 -0.76 -2.31
N LEU A 153 -7.85 -0.05 -1.22
CA LEU A 153 -8.90 0.94 -1.02
C LEU A 153 -8.22 2.27 -0.65
N THR A 154 -8.92 3.36 -0.80
CA THR A 154 -8.45 4.70 -0.37
C THR A 154 -9.52 5.40 0.44
N SER A 155 -9.12 6.25 1.39
CA SER A 155 -10.04 7.15 2.09
C SER A 155 -10.38 8.40 1.27
N ASP A 156 -9.71 8.61 0.15
CA ASP A 156 -9.87 9.80 -0.68
C ASP A 156 -10.64 9.48 -1.96
N LEU A 157 -11.85 10.00 -2.05
CA LEU A 157 -12.72 9.79 -3.21
C LEU A 157 -12.12 10.37 -4.51
N ASP A 158 -11.36 11.46 -4.42
CA ASP A 158 -10.71 12.03 -5.61
C ASP A 158 -9.57 11.13 -6.12
N VAL A 159 -8.85 10.45 -5.21
CA VAL A 159 -7.87 9.42 -5.56
C VAL A 159 -8.56 8.22 -6.24
N ALA A 160 -9.69 7.76 -5.70
CA ALA A 160 -10.47 6.71 -6.34
C ALA A 160 -10.97 7.14 -7.73
N ALA A 161 -11.45 8.38 -7.86
CA ALA A 161 -11.87 8.94 -9.15
C ALA A 161 -10.73 8.95 -10.18
N PHE A 162 -9.52 9.31 -9.76
CA PHE A 162 -8.35 9.26 -10.64
C PHE A 162 -8.12 7.85 -11.20
N TYR A 163 -8.10 6.85 -10.33
CA TYR A 163 -7.93 5.45 -10.77
C TYR A 163 -9.11 4.92 -11.60
N ALA A 164 -10.31 5.45 -11.36
CA ALA A 164 -11.49 5.08 -12.12
C ALA A 164 -11.51 5.62 -13.56
N VAL A 165 -10.72 6.67 -13.86
CA VAL A 165 -10.69 7.29 -15.19
C VAL A 165 -9.33 7.19 -15.88
N THR A 166 -8.37 6.45 -15.31
CA THR A 166 -7.02 6.34 -15.89
C THR A 166 -6.55 4.89 -15.95
N GLU A 167 -5.75 4.58 -16.96
CA GLU A 167 -4.98 3.35 -17.07
C GLU A 167 -3.50 3.62 -16.87
N TYR A 168 -2.84 2.67 -16.20
CA TYR A 168 -1.40 2.68 -16.00
C TYR A 168 -0.72 1.77 -17.02
N ASP A 169 0.12 2.36 -17.85
CA ASP A 169 1.02 1.60 -18.72
C ASP A 169 2.33 1.29 -17.98
N ALA A 170 2.54 0.02 -17.70
CA ALA A 170 3.71 -0.45 -16.96
C ALA A 170 5.03 -0.33 -17.76
N GLU A 171 4.97 -0.24 -19.11
CA GLU A 171 6.16 -0.09 -19.95
C GLU A 171 6.65 1.36 -19.94
N SER A 172 5.75 2.30 -20.14
CA SER A 172 6.09 3.72 -20.09
C SER A 172 6.13 4.30 -18.68
N GLY A 173 5.55 3.60 -17.69
CA GLY A 173 5.41 4.09 -16.32
C GLY A 173 4.45 5.28 -16.18
N LYS A 174 3.50 5.43 -17.09
CA LYS A 174 2.60 6.59 -17.17
C LYS A 174 1.14 6.19 -17.05
N TYR A 175 0.36 7.11 -16.51
CA TYR A 175 -1.10 7.04 -16.61
C TYR A 175 -1.59 7.74 -17.87
N THR A 176 -2.67 7.23 -18.43
CA THR A 176 -3.40 7.82 -19.55
C THR A 176 -4.89 7.89 -19.25
N PRO A 177 -5.59 8.99 -19.59
CA PRO A 177 -7.03 9.07 -19.35
C PRO A 177 -7.79 8.13 -20.28
N VAL A 178 -8.75 7.38 -19.70
CA VAL A 178 -9.68 6.53 -20.46
C VAL A 178 -10.86 7.39 -20.92
N THR A 179 -11.19 7.29 -22.19
CA THR A 179 -12.17 8.18 -22.84
C THR A 179 -13.44 7.48 -23.28
N THR A 180 -13.46 6.15 -23.29
CA THR A 180 -14.59 5.33 -23.76
C THR A 180 -14.76 4.09 -22.89
N GLY A 181 -15.97 3.50 -22.92
CA GLY A 181 -16.27 2.33 -22.11
C GLY A 181 -16.82 2.70 -20.73
N MET A 182 -16.79 1.76 -19.79
CA MET A 182 -17.36 1.90 -18.45
C MET A 182 -16.29 1.75 -17.39
N GLY A 183 -16.19 2.76 -16.52
CA GLY A 183 -15.44 2.71 -15.28
C GLY A 183 -16.33 2.39 -14.09
N VAL A 184 -15.72 2.14 -12.93
CA VAL A 184 -16.43 1.85 -11.69
C VAL A 184 -15.76 2.51 -10.49
N ILE A 185 -16.56 3.05 -9.58
CA ILE A 185 -16.13 3.42 -8.24
C ILE A 185 -16.83 2.49 -7.25
N TYR A 186 -16.04 1.76 -6.49
CA TYR A 186 -16.51 0.95 -5.37
C TYR A 186 -16.51 1.75 -4.09
N ALA A 187 -17.59 1.68 -3.34
CA ALA A 187 -17.68 2.16 -1.96
C ALA A 187 -17.73 0.94 -1.02
N PHE A 188 -16.76 0.86 -0.14
CA PHE A 188 -16.63 -0.18 0.88
C PHE A 188 -17.06 0.39 2.22
N GLU A 189 -18.17 -0.11 2.77
CA GLU A 189 -18.71 0.36 4.03
C GLU A 189 -18.03 -0.32 5.23
N LEU A 190 -17.48 0.47 6.13
CA LEU A 190 -16.86 0.00 7.38
C LEU A 190 -17.94 -0.20 8.46
N ARG A 191 -18.71 -1.26 8.35
CA ARG A 191 -19.75 -1.61 9.35
C ARG A 191 -19.19 -2.47 10.48
N MET A 192 -19.48 -2.11 11.73
CA MET A 192 -19.29 -3.00 12.87
C MET A 192 -20.34 -4.14 12.85
N PRO A 193 -20.02 -5.39 13.21
CA PRO A 193 -18.72 -5.93 13.65
C PRO A 193 -17.81 -6.39 12.52
N PHE A 194 -18.24 -6.25 11.27
CA PHE A 194 -17.56 -6.79 10.09
C PHE A 194 -16.11 -6.24 9.96
N SER A 195 -15.90 -4.96 10.26
CA SER A 195 -14.57 -4.33 10.22
C SER A 195 -13.55 -4.91 11.22
N MET A 196 -14.01 -5.58 12.28
CA MET A 196 -13.13 -6.23 13.28
C MET A 196 -12.66 -7.61 12.83
N THR A 197 -13.40 -8.27 11.95
CA THR A 197 -13.12 -9.64 11.47
C THR A 197 -12.39 -9.67 10.14
N ILE A 198 -12.46 -8.57 9.39
CA ILE A 198 -11.77 -8.47 8.10
C ILE A 198 -10.33 -8.06 8.33
N GLY A 199 -9.43 -8.65 7.55
CA GLY A 199 -8.02 -8.29 7.52
C GLY A 199 -7.77 -6.90 6.90
N LEU A 200 -8.47 -5.86 7.38
CA LEU A 200 -8.26 -4.49 6.95
C LEU A 200 -7.02 -3.93 7.66
N SER A 201 -6.07 -3.47 6.89
CA SER A 201 -4.87 -2.78 7.36
C SER A 201 -4.68 -1.47 6.62
N SER A 202 -4.07 -0.51 7.28
CA SER A 202 -3.64 0.70 6.62
C SER A 202 -2.23 0.49 6.08
N LEU A 203 -1.96 0.95 4.88
CA LEU A 203 -0.59 1.04 4.40
C LEU A 203 0.14 2.18 5.11
N GLY A 204 -0.63 3.12 5.62
CA GLY A 204 -0.17 4.12 6.56
C GLY A 204 0.77 5.15 5.96
N ARG A 205 1.32 5.93 6.86
CA ARG A 205 2.29 6.98 6.56
C ARG A 205 3.69 6.40 6.58
N LEU A 206 4.07 5.72 5.52
CA LEU A 206 5.43 5.26 5.32
C LEU A 206 6.24 6.31 4.57
N ILE A 207 7.56 6.20 4.70
CA ILE A 207 8.53 7.09 4.05
C ILE A 207 8.57 6.97 2.51
N PHE A 208 7.80 6.06 1.95
CA PHE A 208 7.76 5.83 0.52
C PHE A 208 6.69 6.72 -0.14
N PRO A 209 7.01 7.42 -1.23
CA PRO A 209 6.17 8.47 -1.80
C PRO A 209 4.73 8.04 -2.08
N ARG A 210 4.54 6.89 -2.72
CA ARG A 210 3.22 6.41 -3.12
C ARG A 210 2.27 6.20 -1.95
N THR A 211 2.77 5.71 -0.82
CA THR A 211 1.92 5.35 0.33
C THR A 211 1.26 6.55 0.98
N LEU A 212 1.95 7.69 1.00
CA LEU A 212 1.43 8.94 1.57
C LEU A 212 0.31 9.54 0.72
N GLN A 213 0.54 9.60 -0.59
CA GLN A 213 -0.33 10.32 -1.50
C GLN A 213 -1.62 9.54 -1.82
N GLN A 214 -1.52 8.22 -1.88
CA GLN A 214 -2.66 7.37 -2.24
C GLN A 214 -3.60 7.08 -1.06
N LYS A 215 -3.20 7.37 0.18
CA LYS A 215 -3.97 7.11 1.42
C LYS A 215 -4.56 5.70 1.44
N THR A 216 -3.72 4.72 1.13
CA THR A 216 -4.11 3.35 0.84
C THR A 216 -4.43 2.56 2.09
N PHE A 217 -5.55 1.87 2.05
CA PHE A 217 -5.94 0.79 2.94
C PHE A 217 -5.94 -0.53 2.17
N LEU A 218 -5.67 -1.60 2.85
CA LEU A 218 -5.53 -2.92 2.27
C LEU A 218 -6.53 -3.87 2.90
N LEU A 219 -7.36 -4.45 2.08
CA LEU A 219 -8.29 -5.49 2.46
C LEU A 219 -7.71 -6.84 2.06
N ASN A 220 -7.40 -7.69 3.05
CA ASN A 220 -6.98 -9.06 2.80
C ASN A 220 -8.22 -9.92 2.60
N ILE A 221 -8.41 -10.41 1.39
CA ILE A 221 -9.51 -11.32 1.06
C ILE A 221 -8.95 -12.61 0.46
N ASN A 222 -9.68 -13.71 0.68
CA ASN A 222 -9.32 -14.96 0.02
C ASN A 222 -9.30 -14.73 -1.51
N PRO A 223 -8.23 -15.14 -2.22
CA PRO A 223 -8.10 -14.97 -3.65
C PRO A 223 -9.23 -15.58 -4.50
N GLU A 224 -9.96 -16.53 -3.95
CA GLU A 224 -11.15 -17.13 -4.61
C GLU A 224 -12.36 -16.21 -4.63
N TYR A 225 -12.44 -15.29 -3.67
CA TYR A 225 -13.62 -14.46 -3.51
C TYR A 225 -13.70 -13.36 -4.57
N ASP A 226 -14.91 -13.16 -5.03
CA ASP A 226 -15.26 -12.02 -5.85
C ASP A 226 -15.56 -10.81 -4.95
N PHE A 227 -14.76 -9.76 -5.07
CA PHE A 227 -14.95 -8.53 -4.32
C PHE A 227 -16.31 -7.88 -4.58
N ASN A 228 -16.86 -8.03 -5.80
CA ASN A 228 -18.17 -7.51 -6.18
C ASN A 228 -19.32 -8.14 -5.36
N GLN A 229 -19.13 -9.34 -4.82
CA GLN A 229 -20.16 -10.05 -4.07
C GLN A 229 -20.10 -9.81 -2.56
N MET A 230 -19.16 -9.01 -2.08
CA MET A 230 -19.09 -8.69 -0.65
C MET A 230 -20.26 -7.79 -0.24
N ALA A 231 -20.96 -8.17 0.84
CA ALA A 231 -22.18 -7.48 1.32
C ALA A 231 -21.95 -6.01 1.73
N VAL A 232 -20.70 -5.60 1.91
CA VAL A 232 -20.29 -4.25 2.31
C VAL A 232 -19.72 -3.44 1.15
N VAL A 233 -19.75 -3.99 -0.07
CA VAL A 233 -19.26 -3.34 -1.28
C VAL A 233 -20.43 -2.92 -2.15
N ASN A 234 -20.43 -1.65 -2.53
CA ASN A 234 -21.36 -1.12 -3.52
C ASN A 234 -20.54 -0.60 -4.71
N GLY A 235 -20.77 -1.13 -5.90
CA GLY A 235 -20.12 -0.67 -7.13
C GLY A 235 -21.03 0.28 -7.91
N PHE A 236 -20.48 1.42 -8.29
CA PHE A 236 -21.14 2.46 -9.07
C PHE A 236 -20.48 2.56 -10.44
N VAL A 237 -21.16 2.06 -11.44
CA VAL A 237 -20.68 2.06 -12.83
C VAL A 237 -21.06 3.37 -13.51
N PHE A 238 -20.14 3.94 -14.29
CA PHE A 238 -20.35 5.15 -15.08
C PHE A 238 -19.74 5.00 -16.49
N ASN A 239 -20.24 5.78 -17.45
CA ASN A 239 -19.61 5.89 -18.75
C ASN A 239 -18.47 6.91 -18.71
N HIS A 240 -17.36 6.58 -19.36
CA HIS A 240 -16.28 7.53 -19.53
C HIS A 240 -16.71 8.70 -20.41
N ASP A 241 -16.33 9.90 -19.97
CA ASP A 241 -16.43 11.13 -20.71
C ASP A 241 -15.01 11.70 -20.89
N ALA A 242 -14.60 11.95 -22.11
CA ALA A 242 -13.25 12.36 -22.42
C ALA A 242 -12.81 13.66 -21.72
N ALA A 243 -13.73 14.62 -21.60
CA ALA A 243 -13.44 15.90 -20.96
C ALA A 243 -13.32 15.76 -19.43
N LEU A 244 -14.21 14.98 -18.81
CA LEU A 244 -14.19 14.73 -17.37
C LEU A 244 -13.01 13.86 -16.97
N SER A 245 -12.72 12.78 -17.74
CA SER A 245 -11.54 11.93 -17.50
C SER A 245 -10.26 12.76 -17.58
N ARG A 246 -10.16 13.64 -18.57
CA ARG A 246 -9.02 14.54 -18.74
C ARG A 246 -8.91 15.55 -17.58
N ALA A 247 -10.02 16.16 -17.17
CA ALA A 247 -10.02 17.12 -16.07
C ALA A 247 -9.58 16.49 -14.74
N ILE A 248 -10.02 15.24 -14.46
CA ILE A 248 -9.58 14.49 -13.27
C ILE A 248 -8.09 14.12 -13.39
N TYR A 249 -7.64 13.63 -14.56
CA TYR A 249 -6.25 13.32 -14.82
C TYR A 249 -5.32 14.52 -14.60
N ASP A 250 -5.68 15.69 -15.14
CA ASP A 250 -4.89 16.92 -15.05
C ASP A 250 -4.82 17.45 -13.58
N ARG A 251 -5.88 17.25 -12.77
CA ARG A 251 -5.88 17.60 -11.34
C ARG A 251 -4.77 16.89 -10.57
N PHE A 252 -4.41 15.69 -10.98
CA PHE A 252 -3.34 14.89 -10.38
C PHE A 252 -2.01 14.98 -11.15
N ASP A 253 -1.83 15.99 -12.00
CA ASP A 253 -0.64 16.19 -12.84
C ASP A 253 -0.26 14.91 -13.62
N GLY A 254 -1.27 14.27 -14.22
CA GLY A 254 -1.08 13.03 -14.95
C GLY A 254 -0.71 11.82 -14.08
N GLY A 255 -1.00 11.88 -12.80
CA GLY A 255 -0.66 10.85 -11.82
C GLY A 255 0.61 11.13 -11.03
N GLU A 256 1.37 12.17 -11.37
CA GLU A 256 2.62 12.52 -10.66
C GLU A 256 2.40 12.80 -9.18
N LYS A 257 1.25 13.37 -8.80
CA LYS A 257 0.87 13.58 -7.40
C LYS A 257 0.66 12.28 -6.62
N LEU A 258 0.30 11.18 -7.26
CA LEU A 258 0.02 9.89 -6.62
C LEU A 258 1.16 8.89 -6.73
N ALA A 259 1.92 8.97 -7.81
CA ALA A 259 3.03 8.09 -8.13
C ALA A 259 4.19 8.93 -8.73
N PRO A 260 4.95 9.64 -7.89
CA PRO A 260 6.02 10.51 -8.35
C PRO A 260 7.07 9.78 -9.18
N LYS A 261 7.53 10.39 -10.29
CA LYS A 261 8.61 9.84 -11.12
C LYS A 261 9.92 9.71 -10.36
N GLU A 262 10.14 10.59 -9.39
CA GLU A 262 11.32 10.57 -8.53
C GLU A 262 11.21 9.58 -7.36
N ASP A 263 10.28 8.60 -7.47
CA ASP A 263 10.16 7.53 -6.48
C ASP A 263 11.40 6.62 -6.52
N PHE A 264 12.22 6.75 -5.50
CA PHE A 264 13.49 6.02 -5.38
C PHE A 264 13.31 4.50 -5.25
N LEU A 265 12.22 4.06 -4.60
CA LEU A 265 11.94 2.64 -4.47
C LEU A 265 11.49 2.06 -5.81
N LEU A 266 10.64 2.79 -6.55
CA LEU A 266 10.27 2.40 -7.90
C LEU A 266 11.50 2.27 -8.82
N LYS A 267 12.39 3.26 -8.79
CA LYS A 267 13.65 3.24 -9.56
C LYS A 267 14.54 2.04 -9.18
N LYS A 268 14.55 1.65 -7.91
CA LYS A 268 15.27 0.44 -7.45
C LYS A 268 14.64 -0.82 -8.00
N ILE A 269 13.32 -0.96 -7.89
CA ILE A 269 12.58 -2.16 -8.33
C ILE A 269 12.65 -2.33 -9.85
N GLN A 270 12.59 -1.24 -10.61
CA GLN A 270 12.68 -1.28 -12.07
C GLN A 270 14.03 -1.81 -12.58
N LYS A 271 15.07 -1.77 -11.75
CA LYS A 271 16.37 -2.39 -12.08
C LYS A 271 16.36 -3.91 -11.90
N PHE A 272 15.35 -4.48 -11.25
CA PHE A 272 15.26 -5.93 -11.08
C PHE A 272 14.91 -6.61 -12.40
N PRO A 273 15.68 -7.59 -12.85
CA PRO A 273 15.40 -8.28 -14.09
C PRO A 273 14.06 -9.03 -14.04
N LYS A 274 13.25 -8.93 -15.09
CA LYS A 274 11.94 -9.62 -15.14
C LYS A 274 12.06 -11.15 -15.07
N ASN A 275 13.19 -11.69 -15.51
CA ASN A 275 13.45 -13.14 -15.62
C ASN A 275 14.56 -13.63 -14.68
N ALA A 276 14.88 -12.86 -13.65
CA ALA A 276 15.89 -13.27 -12.67
C ALA A 276 15.50 -12.81 -11.26
N VAL A 277 16.04 -13.52 -10.27
CA VAL A 277 15.94 -13.24 -8.84
C VAL A 277 17.30 -13.37 -8.20
N SER A 278 17.54 -12.70 -7.07
CA SER A 278 18.80 -12.82 -6.37
C SER A 278 18.92 -14.15 -5.62
N GLU A 279 20.14 -14.64 -5.45
CA GLU A 279 20.42 -15.78 -4.55
C GLU A 279 19.98 -15.44 -3.11
N GLN A 280 20.13 -14.17 -2.67
CA GLN A 280 19.70 -13.73 -1.35
C GLN A 280 18.18 -13.85 -1.17
N GLY A 281 17.39 -13.37 -2.15
CA GLY A 281 15.94 -13.49 -2.12
C GLY A 281 15.47 -14.94 -2.18
N PHE A 282 16.12 -15.75 -2.98
CA PHE A 282 15.86 -17.18 -3.06
C PHE A 282 16.11 -17.89 -1.72
N MET A 283 17.26 -17.66 -1.09
CA MET A 283 17.61 -18.24 0.21
C MET A 283 16.70 -17.75 1.33
N ARG A 284 16.31 -16.47 1.31
CA ARG A 284 15.31 -15.93 2.25
C ARG A 284 13.98 -16.66 2.12
N ASN A 285 13.48 -16.82 0.91
CA ASN A 285 12.23 -17.54 0.66
C ASN A 285 12.26 -18.96 1.19
N LEU A 286 13.37 -19.69 0.97
CA LEU A 286 13.56 -21.02 1.52
C LEU A 286 13.56 -21.05 3.06
N SER A 287 14.20 -20.08 3.69
CA SER A 287 14.25 -20.00 5.16
C SER A 287 12.89 -19.72 5.82
N GLU A 288 12.04 -18.96 5.14
CA GLU A 288 10.70 -18.61 5.59
C GLU A 288 9.68 -19.74 5.39
N ASN A 289 9.90 -20.58 4.37
CA ASN A 289 9.04 -21.71 4.04
C ASN A 289 9.70 -23.03 4.48
N LYS A 290 9.69 -23.29 5.78
CA LYS A 290 10.28 -24.51 6.36
C LYS A 290 9.63 -25.76 5.74
N GLY A 291 10.44 -26.59 5.13
CA GLY A 291 10.00 -27.81 4.44
C GLY A 291 10.10 -27.74 2.92
N ASP A 292 10.36 -26.57 2.35
CA ASP A 292 10.64 -26.45 0.92
C ASP A 292 12.03 -27.00 0.55
N SER A 293 12.07 -27.81 -0.51
CA SER A 293 13.32 -28.31 -1.06
C SER A 293 13.97 -27.25 -1.96
N ARG A 294 15.26 -26.99 -1.74
CA ARG A 294 16.05 -26.10 -2.62
C ARG A 294 15.95 -26.55 -4.08
N MET A 295 16.18 -27.83 -4.32
CA MET A 295 16.21 -28.42 -5.67
C MET A 295 14.84 -28.33 -6.36
N GLU A 296 13.76 -28.54 -5.61
CA GLU A 296 12.39 -28.40 -6.13
C GLU A 296 12.09 -26.96 -6.51
N ASN A 297 12.40 -26.00 -5.65
CA ASN A 297 12.15 -24.57 -5.92
C ASN A 297 13.01 -24.05 -7.08
N GLU A 298 14.27 -24.49 -7.20
CA GLU A 298 15.13 -24.19 -8.36
C GLU A 298 14.51 -24.74 -9.66
N SER A 299 13.96 -25.96 -9.62
CA SER A 299 13.27 -26.56 -10.77
C SER A 299 12.02 -25.79 -11.15
N ILE A 300 11.22 -25.36 -10.18
CA ILE A 300 10.02 -24.53 -10.41
C ILE A 300 10.42 -23.19 -11.04
N LEU A 301 11.40 -22.49 -10.50
CA LEU A 301 11.88 -21.21 -11.06
C LEU A 301 12.38 -21.39 -12.50
N SER A 302 13.14 -22.47 -12.77
CA SER A 302 13.63 -22.78 -14.12
C SER A 302 12.49 -22.99 -15.10
N ARG A 303 11.44 -23.77 -14.73
CA ARG A 303 10.24 -23.94 -15.58
C ARG A 303 9.49 -22.64 -15.81
N ALA A 304 9.47 -21.75 -14.82
CA ALA A 304 8.89 -20.41 -14.95
C ALA A 304 9.78 -19.42 -15.74
N GLY A 305 10.93 -19.86 -16.27
CA GLY A 305 11.87 -19.00 -16.98
C GLY A 305 12.61 -18.01 -16.10
N VAL A 306 12.69 -18.25 -14.79
CA VAL A 306 13.32 -17.37 -13.79
C VAL A 306 14.66 -17.95 -13.38
N ARG A 307 15.72 -17.18 -13.53
CA ARG A 307 17.10 -17.57 -13.15
C ARG A 307 17.46 -17.03 -11.78
N ILE A 308 18.21 -17.79 -11.01
CA ILE A 308 18.84 -17.35 -9.76
C ILE A 308 20.20 -16.74 -10.11
N VAL A 309 20.49 -15.53 -9.64
CA VAL A 309 21.69 -14.77 -10.01
C VAL A 309 22.43 -14.33 -8.74
N GLY A 310 23.63 -14.87 -8.53
CA GLY A 310 24.40 -14.65 -7.32
C GLY A 310 24.92 -13.22 -7.13
N ASN A 311 25.20 -12.50 -8.22
CA ASN A 311 25.70 -11.12 -8.17
C ASN A 311 24.57 -10.05 -8.27
N LEU A 312 23.32 -10.44 -8.31
CA LEU A 312 22.19 -9.52 -8.22
C LEU A 312 22.02 -9.08 -6.77
N ASN A 313 22.23 -7.80 -6.51
CA ASN A 313 22.04 -7.22 -5.17
C ASN A 313 20.73 -6.43 -5.10
N PRO A 314 19.68 -6.95 -4.45
CA PRO A 314 18.43 -6.23 -4.29
C PRO A 314 18.52 -5.09 -3.26
N ALA A 315 19.47 -5.11 -2.33
CA ALA A 315 19.64 -4.07 -1.33
C ALA A 315 20.06 -2.73 -1.95
N PHE A 316 19.69 -1.64 -1.30
CA PHE A 316 20.22 -0.32 -1.65
C PHE A 316 21.72 -0.27 -1.34
N THR A 317 22.49 0.24 -2.29
CA THR A 317 23.90 0.54 -2.08
C THR A 317 24.07 1.86 -1.31
N TYR A 318 25.26 2.10 -0.79
CA TYR A 318 25.59 3.35 -0.12
C TYR A 318 25.35 4.59 -1.00
N ASP A 319 25.76 4.53 -2.26
CA ASP A 319 25.59 5.64 -3.21
C ASP A 319 24.13 5.88 -3.55
N GLU A 320 23.35 4.81 -3.73
CA GLU A 320 21.91 4.92 -3.93
C GLU A 320 21.24 5.59 -2.71
N LEU A 321 21.58 5.18 -1.48
CA LEU A 321 21.06 5.80 -0.27
C LEU A 321 21.43 7.27 -0.15
N LYS A 322 22.69 7.63 -0.43
CA LYS A 322 23.15 9.02 -0.38
C LYS A 322 22.34 9.92 -1.32
N GLY A 323 22.04 9.43 -2.55
CA GLY A 323 21.20 10.16 -3.50
C GLY A 323 19.75 10.32 -3.05
N VAL A 324 19.22 9.30 -2.36
CA VAL A 324 17.84 9.31 -1.83
C VAL A 324 17.68 10.27 -0.66
N TYR A 325 18.69 10.35 0.21
CA TYR A 325 18.61 11.14 1.46
C TYR A 325 18.35 12.62 1.24
N SER A 326 18.89 13.20 0.20
CA SER A 326 18.64 14.60 -0.14
C SER A 326 17.18 14.90 -0.48
N ASN A 327 16.44 13.92 -0.96
CA ASN A 327 15.05 14.05 -1.42
C ASN A 327 14.01 13.60 -0.40
N ILE A 328 14.40 12.80 0.58
CA ILE A 328 13.46 12.25 1.58
C ILE A 328 12.99 13.32 2.59
N ALA A 329 13.72 14.38 2.80
CA ALA A 329 13.38 15.40 3.79
C ALA A 329 11.96 15.95 3.61
N SER A 330 11.53 16.20 2.36
CA SER A 330 10.19 16.69 2.06
C SER A 330 9.09 15.65 2.37
N TYR A 331 9.32 14.38 2.07
CA TYR A 331 8.40 13.29 2.38
C TYR A 331 8.32 13.01 3.88
N TRP A 332 9.47 13.10 4.56
CA TRP A 332 9.55 12.96 6.00
C TRP A 332 8.73 14.03 6.71
N GLN A 333 8.89 15.28 6.31
CA GLN A 333 8.13 16.40 6.86
C GLN A 333 6.61 16.19 6.65
N SER A 334 6.20 15.79 5.45
CA SER A 334 4.79 15.48 5.16
C SER A 334 4.24 14.31 5.99
N MET A 335 5.08 13.32 6.29
CA MET A 335 4.71 12.20 7.16
C MET A 335 4.52 12.66 8.60
N ILE A 336 5.36 13.56 9.09
CA ILE A 336 5.34 14.08 10.46
C ILE A 336 4.20 15.07 10.67
N ASP A 337 4.00 15.99 9.75
CA ASP A 337 3.07 17.12 9.88
C ASP A 337 1.62 16.72 10.12
N GLY A 338 1.28 15.49 9.90
CA GLY A 338 -0.06 15.01 10.13
C GLY A 338 -0.23 14.03 11.29
N VAL A 339 0.83 13.74 12.06
CA VAL A 339 0.72 12.77 13.18
C VAL A 339 0.51 13.49 14.50
N TYR A 340 -0.63 13.22 15.14
CA TYR A 340 -0.96 13.70 16.48
C TYR A 340 -1.20 12.53 17.42
N VAL A 341 -0.79 12.68 18.67
CA VAL A 341 -1.23 11.80 19.75
C VAL A 341 -2.36 12.48 20.48
N GLY A 342 -3.51 11.84 20.52
CA GLY A 342 -4.67 12.36 21.23
C GLY A 342 -4.44 12.40 22.74
N GLY A 343 -4.91 13.44 23.39
CA GLY A 343 -4.73 13.75 24.82
C GLY A 343 -3.66 14.81 25.02
N ASN A 344 -3.31 15.06 26.30
CA ASN A 344 -2.34 16.08 26.70
C ASN A 344 -0.91 15.84 26.13
N HIS A 345 -0.68 14.76 25.41
CA HIS A 345 0.62 14.34 24.88
C HIS A 345 0.73 14.51 23.35
N GLY A 346 -0.23 15.15 22.70
CA GLY A 346 -0.23 15.29 21.23
C GLY A 346 0.98 16.04 20.67
N ALA A 347 1.52 16.99 21.43
CA ALA A 347 2.75 17.70 21.07
C ALA A 347 3.97 16.79 21.11
N ASP A 348 4.02 15.80 22.01
CA ASP A 348 5.23 15.04 22.31
C ASP A 348 5.61 14.06 21.18
N ILE A 349 4.64 13.49 20.46
CA ILE A 349 4.96 12.60 19.33
C ILE A 349 5.39 13.41 18.10
N LYS A 350 4.79 14.55 17.84
CA LYS A 350 5.28 15.43 16.77
C LYS A 350 6.73 15.83 17.04
N ILE A 351 7.03 16.25 18.26
CA ILE A 351 8.38 16.61 18.69
C ILE A 351 9.29 15.39 18.62
N PHE A 352 8.84 14.23 19.07
CA PHE A 352 9.61 12.99 19.03
C PHE A 352 9.94 12.57 17.60
N LEU A 353 8.97 12.58 16.67
CA LEU A 353 9.18 12.27 15.26
C LEU A 353 10.08 13.31 14.58
N MET A 354 10.01 14.57 14.96
CA MET A 354 10.90 15.63 14.50
C MET A 354 12.34 15.46 15.04
N ASN A 355 12.48 14.87 16.22
CA ASN A 355 13.77 14.61 16.86
C ASN A 355 14.35 13.22 16.53
N LEU A 356 13.67 12.42 15.69
CA LEU A 356 14.31 11.23 15.15
C LEU A 356 15.57 11.63 14.36
N PRO A 357 16.61 10.77 14.35
CA PRO A 357 17.90 11.08 13.72
C PRO A 357 17.83 11.40 12.21
N TRP A 358 16.66 11.55 11.68
CA TRP A 358 16.35 11.93 10.31
C TRP A 358 15.90 13.39 10.14
N ASN A 359 15.90 14.24 11.13
CA ASN A 359 15.71 15.67 10.87
C ASN A 359 16.83 16.12 9.89
N PRO A 360 16.52 16.76 8.75
CA PRO A 360 17.53 17.25 7.81
C PRO A 360 18.56 18.17 8.47
N ASP A 361 18.20 18.87 9.57
CA ASP A 361 19.11 19.63 10.40
C ASP A 361 20.08 18.74 11.20
N TYR A 362 19.79 17.43 11.29
CA TYR A 362 20.63 16.42 11.94
C TYR A 362 21.30 15.46 10.95
N SER A 363 21.31 15.76 9.64
CA SER A 363 22.02 14.96 8.64
C SER A 363 23.50 14.73 9.01
N GLN A 364 24.10 15.61 9.79
CA GLN A 364 25.44 15.48 10.39
C GLN A 364 25.53 14.33 11.43
N TYR A 365 24.42 13.86 12.01
CA TYR A 365 24.41 12.77 12.99
C TYR A 365 24.00 11.43 12.38
N PHE A 366 23.56 11.42 11.12
CA PHE A 366 23.26 10.20 10.42
C PHE A 366 24.54 9.67 9.78
N ASP A 367 25.37 9.05 10.61
CA ASP A 367 26.55 8.37 10.14
C ASP A 367 26.12 7.09 9.42
N LEU A 368 25.96 7.18 8.11
CA LEU A 368 25.64 6.04 7.24
C LEU A 368 26.69 4.92 7.43
N ASN A 369 27.94 5.26 7.80
CA ASN A 369 28.98 4.26 8.02
C ASN A 369 28.62 3.33 9.18
N ARG A 370 27.97 3.83 10.24
CA ARG A 370 27.51 2.97 11.36
C ARG A 370 26.51 1.90 10.95
N TYR A 371 25.79 2.07 9.85
CA TYR A 371 24.83 1.08 9.36
C TYR A 371 25.46 0.06 8.42
N PHE A 372 26.58 0.40 7.79
CA PHE A 372 27.31 -0.49 6.88
C PHE A 372 28.45 -1.23 7.55
N ASP A 373 29.07 -0.65 8.60
CA ASP A 373 30.14 -1.31 9.38
C ASP A 373 29.62 -2.36 10.38
N ALA A 374 28.32 -2.47 10.56
CA ALA A 374 27.68 -3.50 11.42
C ALA A 374 27.28 -4.78 10.67
N ARG A 375 27.90 -5.06 9.50
CA ARG A 375 27.70 -6.30 8.75
C ARG A 375 28.92 -7.20 8.82
#